data_d5a59828b71fdf511cf99905e6a594c5
#
_entry.id   d5a59828b71fdf511cf99905e6a594c5
#
_cell.length_a   1.000
_cell.length_b   1.000
_cell.length_c   1.000
_cell.angle_alpha   90.00
_cell.angle_beta   90.00
_cell.angle_gamma   90.00
#
_symmetry.space_group_name_H-M   'P 1'
#
loop_
_entity.id
_entity.type
_entity.pdbx_description
1 polymer ?
#
loop_
_entity_poly.entity_id
_entity_poly.type
_entity_poly.pdbx_seq_one_letter_code
_entity_poly.pdbx_strand_id
1 'polypeptide(L)'
;MKNIVIIGCGSGIGLATAKQLQNEAQIIGISRTETPELNNVKLHFYQKDILTDSLDDVSFPEKIDGLVYAPGSINLKPFGRLSEEDFKKDFEINVLGAIKIIQKLLPNLKKSESASVVLFSTVAAKLGMPFHSSISASKSAVEGLVKSLAAEFSLQKIRFNAIAPSLSDTNLATALLASPEKREAAAKRHPLQKIGNPEEIAKMVVFLLSDSSSWITGQIFGIDGGMSTIKL
;
A
#
# COMPACT_ATOMS: atom_id res chain seq x y z
N MET A 1 17.56 -3.74 -15.32
CA MET A 1 16.13 -3.66 -15.03
C MET A 1 15.95 -3.97 -13.55
N LYS A 2 15.12 -3.22 -12.82
CA LYS A 2 14.87 -3.46 -11.39
C LYS A 2 13.94 -4.66 -11.18
N ASN A 3 14.15 -5.41 -10.11
CA ASN A 3 13.24 -6.47 -9.68
C ASN A 3 12.30 -5.93 -8.61
N ILE A 4 11.01 -5.89 -8.89
CA ILE A 4 9.99 -5.33 -8.00
C ILE A 4 8.99 -6.41 -7.60
N VAL A 5 8.74 -6.53 -6.31
CA VAL A 5 7.69 -7.40 -5.77
C VAL A 5 6.48 -6.53 -5.39
N ILE A 6 5.30 -6.90 -5.88
CA ILE A 6 4.04 -6.20 -5.58
C ILE A 6 3.05 -7.18 -4.95
N ILE A 7 2.81 -7.00 -3.66
CA ILE A 7 1.75 -7.72 -2.95
C ILE A 7 0.45 -6.93 -3.10
N GLY A 8 -0.64 -7.59 -3.49
CA GLY A 8 -1.92 -6.97 -3.76
C GLY A 8 -2.02 -6.36 -5.16
N CYS A 9 -1.33 -6.94 -6.14
CA CYS A 9 -1.31 -6.48 -7.54
C CYS A 9 -2.61 -6.71 -8.32
N GLY A 10 -3.59 -7.46 -7.77
CA GLY A 10 -4.82 -7.86 -8.49
C GLY A 10 -5.81 -6.72 -8.71
N SER A 11 -5.73 -5.60 -8.00
CA SER A 11 -6.68 -4.49 -8.15
C SER A 11 -6.14 -3.18 -7.59
N GLY A 12 -6.88 -2.08 -7.80
CA GLY A 12 -6.64 -0.79 -7.19
C GLY A 12 -5.22 -0.27 -7.41
N ILE A 13 -4.59 0.25 -6.36
CA ILE A 13 -3.28 0.91 -6.44
C ILE A 13 -2.17 -0.09 -6.81
N GLY A 14 -2.24 -1.33 -6.31
CA GLY A 14 -1.25 -2.35 -6.65
C GLY A 14 -1.25 -2.70 -8.14
N LEU A 15 -2.43 -2.87 -8.73
CA LEU A 15 -2.60 -3.09 -10.17
C LEU A 15 -2.14 -1.88 -10.99
N ALA A 16 -2.54 -0.68 -10.59
CA ALA A 16 -2.12 0.55 -11.26
C ALA A 16 -0.59 0.71 -11.22
N THR A 17 0.05 0.35 -10.10
CA THR A 17 1.52 0.33 -9.98
C THR A 17 2.15 -0.68 -10.93
N ALA A 18 1.62 -1.91 -11.01
CA ALA A 18 2.12 -2.94 -11.90
C ALA A 18 2.03 -2.50 -13.37
N LYS A 19 0.89 -1.91 -13.77
CA LYS A 19 0.69 -1.34 -15.12
C LYS A 19 1.72 -0.26 -15.47
N GLN A 20 2.06 0.61 -14.55
CA GLN A 20 3.05 1.67 -14.79
C GLN A 20 4.48 1.15 -14.88
N LEU A 21 4.81 0.09 -14.15
CA LEU A 21 6.18 -0.47 -14.09
C LEU A 21 6.47 -1.55 -15.14
N GLN A 22 5.47 -2.12 -15.80
CA GLN A 22 5.58 -3.35 -16.61
C GLN A 22 6.62 -3.32 -17.75
N ASN A 23 7.00 -2.14 -18.23
CA ASN A 23 8.01 -1.98 -19.27
C ASN A 23 9.38 -1.56 -18.72
N GLU A 24 9.47 -1.20 -17.43
CA GLU A 24 10.67 -0.65 -16.79
C GLU A 24 11.27 -1.60 -15.73
N ALA A 25 10.46 -2.57 -15.25
CA ALA A 25 10.88 -3.50 -14.21
C ALA A 25 10.48 -4.94 -14.52
N GLN A 26 11.17 -5.91 -13.91
CA GLN A 26 10.67 -7.27 -13.75
C GLN A 26 9.78 -7.32 -12.51
N ILE A 27 8.54 -7.71 -12.68
CA ILE A 27 7.55 -7.66 -11.61
C ILE A 27 7.17 -9.08 -11.18
N ILE A 28 7.26 -9.33 -9.88
CA ILE A 28 6.65 -10.47 -9.22
C ILE A 28 5.39 -9.97 -8.53
N GLY A 29 4.23 -10.39 -9.03
CA GLY A 29 2.93 -10.01 -8.50
C GLY A 29 2.32 -11.12 -7.66
N ILE A 30 1.86 -10.79 -6.45
CA ILE A 30 1.18 -11.72 -5.56
C ILE A 30 -0.17 -11.14 -5.16
N SER A 31 -1.25 -11.89 -5.36
CA SER A 31 -2.61 -11.49 -4.97
C SER A 31 -3.48 -12.71 -4.74
N ARG A 32 -4.51 -12.57 -3.91
CA ARG A 32 -5.49 -13.64 -3.63
C ARG A 32 -6.32 -14.02 -4.85
N THR A 33 -6.54 -13.06 -5.74
CA THR A 33 -7.40 -13.24 -6.91
C THR A 33 -6.65 -12.79 -8.15
N GLU A 34 -6.66 -13.63 -9.15
CA GLU A 34 -6.32 -13.26 -10.51
C GLU A 34 -7.49 -12.48 -11.13
N THR A 35 -7.22 -11.36 -11.75
CA THR A 35 -8.24 -10.52 -12.40
C THR A 35 -7.96 -10.41 -13.90
N PRO A 36 -9.01 -10.24 -14.74
CA PRO A 36 -8.81 -10.09 -16.18
C PRO A 36 -7.84 -8.96 -16.56
N GLU A 37 -7.79 -7.91 -15.75
CA GLU A 37 -6.91 -6.77 -15.97
C GLU A 37 -5.42 -7.11 -15.83
N LEU A 38 -5.09 -8.16 -15.06
CA LEU A 38 -3.71 -8.66 -14.92
C LEU A 38 -3.21 -9.35 -16.20
N ASN A 39 -4.10 -9.92 -17.02
CA ASN A 39 -3.73 -10.60 -18.26
C ASN A 39 -3.02 -9.68 -19.26
N ASN A 40 -3.21 -8.37 -19.13
CA ASN A 40 -2.58 -7.35 -19.98
C ASN A 40 -1.36 -6.69 -19.31
N VAL A 41 -0.87 -7.24 -18.19
CA VAL A 41 0.29 -6.71 -17.47
C VAL A 41 1.44 -7.70 -17.52
N LYS A 42 2.62 -7.24 -17.93
CA LYS A 42 3.83 -8.07 -17.93
C LYS A 42 4.34 -8.26 -16.51
N LEU A 43 4.02 -9.40 -15.91
CA LEU A 43 4.51 -9.79 -14.60
C LEU A 43 4.51 -11.32 -14.43
N HIS A 44 5.28 -11.82 -13.47
CA HIS A 44 5.17 -13.19 -12.99
C HIS A 44 4.14 -13.21 -11.86
N PHE A 45 2.96 -13.77 -12.11
CA PHE A 45 1.84 -13.78 -11.17
C PHE A 45 1.81 -15.05 -10.33
N TYR A 46 1.58 -14.89 -9.03
CA TYR A 46 1.30 -15.97 -8.10
C TYR A 46 0.00 -15.69 -7.35
N GLN A 47 -0.96 -16.61 -7.47
CA GLN A 47 -2.21 -16.51 -6.71
C GLN A 47 -1.99 -17.07 -5.31
N LYS A 48 -1.88 -16.18 -4.32
CA LYS A 48 -1.64 -16.51 -2.92
C LYS A 48 -2.33 -15.54 -1.98
N ASP A 49 -2.83 -16.06 -0.86
CA ASP A 49 -3.13 -15.25 0.30
C ASP A 49 -1.90 -15.19 1.22
N ILE A 50 -1.31 -14.01 1.35
CA ILE A 50 -0.09 -13.82 2.14
C ILE A 50 -0.27 -14.08 3.63
N LEU A 51 -1.50 -14.08 4.14
CA LEU A 51 -1.78 -14.36 5.54
C LEU A 51 -1.73 -15.86 5.82
N THR A 52 -2.29 -16.67 4.93
CA THR A 52 -2.51 -18.12 5.16
C THR A 52 -1.59 -19.02 4.37
N ASP A 53 -1.22 -18.63 3.13
CA ASP A 53 -0.49 -19.51 2.24
C ASP A 53 1.02 -19.48 2.50
N SER A 54 1.68 -20.61 2.19
CA SER A 54 3.14 -20.64 2.08
C SER A 54 3.57 -19.90 0.80
N LEU A 55 4.71 -19.24 0.89
CA LEU A 55 5.39 -18.60 -0.23
C LEU A 55 6.65 -19.35 -0.67
N ASP A 56 6.81 -20.61 -0.28
CA ASP A 56 8.03 -21.38 -0.55
C ASP A 56 8.12 -21.82 -2.02
N ASP A 57 6.99 -21.90 -2.71
CA ASP A 57 6.87 -22.15 -4.14
C ASP A 57 6.93 -20.87 -5.01
N VAL A 58 7.04 -19.70 -4.38
CA VAL A 58 7.23 -18.43 -5.11
C VAL A 58 8.71 -18.24 -5.43
N SER A 59 9.02 -18.17 -6.73
CA SER A 59 10.40 -17.91 -7.18
C SER A 59 10.72 -16.42 -7.10
N PHE A 60 11.32 -16.00 -5.99
CA PHE A 60 11.81 -14.64 -5.83
C PHE A 60 13.21 -14.48 -6.46
N PRO A 61 13.49 -13.34 -7.12
CA PRO A 61 14.84 -13.02 -7.58
C PRO A 61 15.82 -12.97 -6.41
N GLU A 62 17.08 -13.32 -6.67
CA GLU A 62 18.13 -13.23 -5.65
C GLU A 62 18.28 -11.80 -5.11
N LYS A 63 18.17 -10.80 -5.97
CA LYS A 63 18.18 -9.36 -5.66
C LYS A 63 16.80 -8.77 -5.90
N ILE A 64 16.25 -8.06 -4.91
CA ILE A 64 15.00 -7.32 -5.00
C ILE A 64 15.29 -5.84 -4.78
N ASP A 65 14.92 -5.01 -5.76
CA ASP A 65 15.17 -3.57 -5.74
C ASP A 65 13.97 -2.77 -5.21
N GLY A 66 12.78 -3.39 -5.16
CA GLY A 66 11.60 -2.75 -4.62
C GLY A 66 10.55 -3.73 -4.12
N LEU A 67 9.85 -3.32 -3.06
CA LEU A 67 8.72 -4.04 -2.49
C LEU A 67 7.56 -3.07 -2.27
N VAL A 68 6.39 -3.42 -2.79
CA VAL A 68 5.12 -2.72 -2.55
C VAL A 68 4.20 -3.65 -1.80
N TYR A 69 3.72 -3.21 -0.64
CA TYR A 69 2.70 -3.92 0.12
C TYR A 69 1.39 -3.14 0.06
N ALA A 70 0.50 -3.53 -0.86
CA ALA A 70 -0.78 -2.85 -1.12
C ALA A 70 -2.02 -3.50 -0.49
N PRO A 71 -1.99 -4.73 0.13
CA PRO A 71 -3.15 -5.24 0.82
C PRO A 71 -3.61 -4.33 1.96
N GLY A 72 -4.92 -4.29 2.17
CA GLY A 72 -5.53 -3.52 3.23
C GLY A 72 -6.99 -3.87 3.42
N SER A 73 -7.61 -3.26 4.42
CA SER A 73 -9.02 -3.41 4.77
C SER A 73 -9.68 -2.04 4.93
N ILE A 74 -11.01 -2.01 4.81
CA ILE A 74 -11.85 -0.88 5.22
C ILE A 74 -12.94 -1.46 6.12
N ASN A 75 -12.86 -1.22 7.43
CA ASN A 75 -13.84 -1.65 8.42
C ASN A 75 -14.33 -0.42 9.19
N LEU A 76 -15.44 0.16 8.72
CA LEU A 76 -16.00 1.38 9.28
C LEU A 76 -17.24 1.06 10.10
N LYS A 77 -17.11 1.11 11.42
CA LYS A 77 -18.19 0.85 12.38
C LYS A 77 -18.12 1.84 13.55
N PRO A 78 -19.27 2.17 14.17
CA PRO A 78 -19.27 2.85 15.47
C PRO A 78 -18.41 2.07 16.47
N PHE A 79 -17.64 2.75 17.31
CA PHE A 79 -16.71 2.11 18.26
C PHE A 79 -17.40 1.04 19.12
N GLY A 80 -18.58 1.33 19.64
CA GLY A 80 -19.36 0.37 20.46
C GLY A 80 -19.88 -0.86 19.71
N ARG A 81 -19.70 -0.93 18.37
CA ARG A 81 -20.03 -2.10 17.53
C ARG A 81 -18.79 -2.81 16.98
N LEU A 82 -17.59 -2.28 17.26
CA LEU A 82 -16.35 -2.95 16.92
C LEU A 82 -16.05 -4.02 17.97
N SER A 83 -15.79 -5.23 17.54
CA SER A 83 -15.28 -6.31 18.38
C SER A 83 -13.75 -6.28 18.42
N GLU A 84 -13.15 -6.96 19.40
CA GLU A 84 -11.70 -7.20 19.44
C GLU A 84 -11.23 -7.91 18.16
N GLU A 85 -12.02 -8.79 17.61
CA GLU A 85 -11.74 -9.52 16.37
C GLU A 85 -11.68 -8.58 15.14
N ASP A 86 -12.47 -7.52 15.09
CA ASP A 86 -12.37 -6.50 14.04
C ASP A 86 -11.00 -5.81 14.07
N PHE A 87 -10.49 -5.48 15.27
CA PHE A 87 -9.15 -4.90 15.44
C PHE A 87 -8.05 -5.89 15.04
N LYS A 88 -8.16 -7.16 15.47
CA LYS A 88 -7.17 -8.20 15.11
C LYS A 88 -7.09 -8.39 13.61
N LYS A 89 -8.21 -8.48 12.90
CA LYS A 89 -8.25 -8.63 11.44
C LYS A 89 -7.63 -7.43 10.72
N ASP A 90 -7.96 -6.21 11.13
CA ASP A 90 -7.34 -5.03 10.54
C ASP A 90 -5.84 -4.99 10.81
N PHE A 91 -5.40 -5.38 12.01
CA PHE A 91 -3.99 -5.43 12.34
C PHE A 91 -3.26 -6.54 11.57
N GLU A 92 -3.87 -7.70 11.44
CA GLU A 92 -3.32 -8.85 10.72
C GLU A 92 -3.01 -8.51 9.26
N ILE A 93 -3.99 -7.98 8.51
CA ILE A 93 -3.78 -7.68 7.09
C ILE A 93 -2.90 -6.45 6.87
N ASN A 94 -3.03 -5.40 7.68
CA ASN A 94 -2.33 -4.15 7.42
C ASN A 94 -0.91 -4.14 7.99
N VAL A 95 -0.65 -4.84 9.10
CA VAL A 95 0.62 -4.79 9.85
C VAL A 95 1.36 -6.11 9.78
N LEU A 96 0.76 -7.21 10.31
CA LEU A 96 1.47 -8.49 10.40
C LEU A 96 1.77 -9.07 9.02
N GLY A 97 0.86 -8.94 8.05
CA GLY A 97 1.10 -9.34 6.68
C GLY A 97 2.27 -8.58 6.04
N ALA A 98 2.38 -7.27 6.29
CA ALA A 98 3.52 -6.48 5.81
C ALA A 98 4.82 -6.93 6.49
N ILE A 99 4.82 -7.15 7.80
CA ILE A 99 5.98 -7.65 8.55
C ILE A 99 6.44 -9.01 8.00
N LYS A 100 5.52 -9.96 7.84
CA LYS A 100 5.81 -11.31 7.30
C LYS A 100 6.53 -11.24 5.96
N ILE A 101 6.04 -10.42 5.04
CA ILE A 101 6.64 -10.26 3.70
C ILE A 101 7.99 -9.56 3.77
N ILE A 102 8.11 -8.48 4.54
CA ILE A 102 9.38 -7.76 4.68
C ILE A 102 10.45 -8.69 5.26
N GLN A 103 10.13 -9.44 6.32
CA GLN A 103 11.07 -10.39 6.93
C GLN A 103 11.51 -11.49 5.95
N LYS A 104 10.56 -12.06 5.18
CA LYS A 104 10.87 -13.10 4.18
C LYS A 104 11.77 -12.56 3.08
N LEU A 105 11.56 -11.33 2.61
CA LEU A 105 12.31 -10.76 1.50
C LEU A 105 13.54 -9.93 1.92
N LEU A 106 13.75 -9.73 3.22
CA LEU A 106 14.85 -8.91 3.72
C LEU A 106 16.24 -9.38 3.21
N PRO A 107 16.56 -10.69 3.13
CA PRO A 107 17.83 -11.13 2.57
C PRO A 107 18.02 -10.71 1.10
N ASN A 108 16.93 -10.69 0.31
CA ASN A 108 16.96 -10.29 -1.10
C ASN A 108 17.04 -8.77 -1.27
N LEU A 109 16.34 -8.00 -0.40
CA LEU A 109 16.42 -6.54 -0.36
C LEU A 109 17.84 -6.06 -0.01
N LYS A 110 18.52 -6.74 0.93
CA LYS A 110 19.91 -6.43 1.32
C LYS A 110 20.94 -6.66 0.19
N LYS A 111 20.61 -7.42 -0.85
CA LYS A 111 21.47 -7.61 -2.02
C LYS A 111 21.35 -6.49 -3.06
N SER A 112 20.37 -5.61 -2.90
CA SER A 112 20.24 -4.43 -3.75
C SER A 112 21.17 -3.32 -3.29
N GLU A 113 21.70 -2.56 -4.24
CA GLU A 113 22.51 -1.37 -3.94
C GLU A 113 21.66 -0.20 -3.40
N SER A 114 20.35 -0.21 -3.69
CA SER A 114 19.40 0.81 -3.26
C SER A 114 17.96 0.27 -3.33
N ALA A 115 17.56 -0.53 -2.33
CA ALA A 115 16.20 -1.04 -2.27
C ALA A 115 15.21 0.00 -1.75
N SER A 116 13.95 -0.12 -2.15
CA SER A 116 12.85 0.73 -1.68
C SER A 116 11.61 -0.08 -1.32
N VAL A 117 11.11 0.12 -0.11
CA VAL A 117 9.88 -0.50 0.38
C VAL A 117 8.80 0.56 0.55
N VAL A 118 7.64 0.34 -0.07
CA VAL A 118 6.49 1.24 -0.01
C VAL A 118 5.31 0.53 0.65
N LEU A 119 4.86 1.09 1.77
CA LEU A 119 3.68 0.65 2.51
C LEU A 119 2.54 1.66 2.35
N PHE A 120 1.33 1.27 2.78
CA PHE A 120 0.17 2.17 2.74
C PHE A 120 -0.39 2.43 4.14
N SER A 121 -0.43 3.70 4.51
CA SER A 121 -1.19 4.26 5.62
C SER A 121 -2.55 4.79 5.13
N THR A 122 -3.11 5.75 5.79
CA THR A 122 -4.34 6.47 5.44
C THR A 122 -4.34 7.84 6.10
N VAL A 123 -5.06 8.80 5.52
CA VAL A 123 -5.31 10.10 6.19
C VAL A 123 -5.94 9.94 7.57
N ALA A 124 -6.73 8.89 7.79
CA ALA A 124 -7.37 8.62 9.07
C ALA A 124 -6.37 8.27 10.20
N ALA A 125 -5.11 7.97 9.89
CA ALA A 125 -4.07 7.79 10.89
C ALA A 125 -3.62 9.12 11.55
N LYS A 126 -3.83 10.25 10.85
CA LYS A 126 -3.48 11.60 11.33
C LYS A 126 -4.70 12.45 11.64
N LEU A 127 -5.75 12.31 10.82
CA LEU A 127 -6.98 13.08 10.95
C LEU A 127 -8.00 12.23 11.72
N GLY A 128 -8.50 12.73 12.85
CA GLY A 128 -9.57 12.08 13.60
C GLY A 128 -10.83 11.98 12.74
N MET A 129 -11.27 10.76 12.47
CA MET A 129 -12.46 10.49 11.65
C MET A 129 -13.42 9.55 12.38
N PRO A 130 -14.73 9.84 12.41
CA PRO A 130 -15.70 8.94 13.03
C PRO A 130 -15.72 7.58 12.32
N PHE A 131 -15.94 6.51 13.07
CA PHE A 131 -16.04 5.12 12.61
C PHE A 131 -14.73 4.48 12.13
N HIS A 132 -13.58 5.15 12.26
CA HIS A 132 -12.29 4.69 11.74
C HIS A 132 -11.37 4.09 12.82
N SER A 133 -11.84 3.83 14.04
CA SER A 133 -10.98 3.48 15.17
C SER A 133 -10.05 2.29 14.91
N SER A 134 -10.57 1.19 14.33
CA SER A 134 -9.77 -0.01 14.05
C SER A 134 -8.74 0.23 12.95
N ILE A 135 -9.18 0.74 11.80
CA ILE A 135 -8.27 0.98 10.66
C ILE A 135 -7.25 2.08 10.98
N SER A 136 -7.64 3.13 11.72
CA SER A 136 -6.73 4.19 12.14
C SER A 136 -5.63 3.65 13.05
N ALA A 137 -5.97 2.81 14.03
CA ALA A 137 -4.99 2.19 14.92
C ALA A 137 -3.98 1.32 14.15
N SER A 138 -4.46 0.44 13.26
CA SER A 138 -3.57 -0.43 12.48
C SER A 138 -2.70 0.35 11.49
N LYS A 139 -3.22 1.39 10.85
CA LYS A 139 -2.45 2.20 9.90
C LYS A 139 -1.45 3.14 10.60
N SER A 140 -1.76 3.61 11.81
CA SER A 140 -0.77 4.31 12.64
C SER A 140 0.39 3.40 13.05
N ALA A 141 0.13 2.11 13.31
CA ALA A 141 1.18 1.13 13.53
C ALA A 141 2.08 0.94 12.30
N VAL A 142 1.52 0.97 11.08
CA VAL A 142 2.32 0.96 9.83
C VAL A 142 3.25 2.18 9.77
N GLU A 143 2.79 3.38 10.15
CA GLU A 143 3.64 4.58 10.16
C GLU A 143 4.81 4.46 11.16
N GLY A 144 4.56 3.89 12.33
CA GLY A 144 5.61 3.58 13.31
C GLY A 144 6.61 2.56 12.78
N LEU A 145 6.12 1.49 12.14
CA LEU A 145 6.94 0.45 11.51
C LEU A 145 7.84 1.03 10.42
N VAL A 146 7.31 1.88 9.54
CA VAL A 146 8.09 2.55 8.47
C VAL A 146 9.26 3.34 9.04
N LYS A 147 9.03 4.15 10.08
CA LYS A 147 10.09 4.97 10.70
C LYS A 147 11.17 4.11 11.36
N SER A 148 10.76 3.07 12.06
CA SER A 148 11.68 2.15 12.74
C SER A 148 12.55 1.38 11.74
N LEU A 149 11.94 0.80 10.69
CA LEU A 149 12.68 0.06 9.66
C LEU A 149 13.57 0.99 8.81
N ALA A 150 13.12 2.22 8.53
CA ALA A 150 13.95 3.21 7.86
C ALA A 150 15.22 3.53 8.65
N ALA A 151 15.11 3.67 9.97
CA ALA A 151 16.27 3.90 10.84
C ALA A 151 17.19 2.67 10.89
N GLU A 152 16.63 1.47 11.09
CA GLU A 152 17.38 0.23 11.25
C GLU A 152 18.17 -0.15 9.98
N PHE A 153 17.57 0.04 8.80
CA PHE A 153 18.14 -0.40 7.52
C PHE A 153 18.77 0.71 6.67
N SER A 154 18.93 1.92 7.22
CA SER A 154 19.52 3.06 6.51
C SER A 154 20.94 2.79 6.01
N LEU A 155 21.79 2.17 6.82
CA LEU A 155 23.17 1.81 6.44
C LEU A 155 23.23 0.69 5.41
N GLN A 156 22.20 -0.14 5.30
CA GLN A 156 22.03 -1.14 4.25
C GLN A 156 21.43 -0.57 2.95
N LYS A 157 21.20 0.76 2.92
CA LYS A 157 20.62 1.48 1.78
C LYS A 157 19.22 0.97 1.38
N ILE A 158 18.44 0.49 2.35
CA ILE A 158 17.04 0.11 2.17
C ILE A 158 16.18 1.25 2.67
N ARG A 159 15.42 1.87 1.78
CA ARG A 159 14.50 2.96 2.11
C ARG A 159 13.11 2.39 2.41
N PHE A 160 12.47 2.93 3.45
CA PHE A 160 11.11 2.59 3.83
C PHE A 160 10.27 3.86 3.87
N ASN A 161 9.19 3.89 3.10
CA ASN A 161 8.25 5.02 3.08
C ASN A 161 6.81 4.50 3.06
N ALA A 162 5.86 5.33 3.45
CA ALA A 162 4.45 5.03 3.29
C ALA A 162 3.73 6.14 2.53
N ILE A 163 2.67 5.74 1.84
CA ILE A 163 1.69 6.64 1.24
C ILE A 163 0.43 6.59 2.10
N ALA A 164 -0.11 7.75 2.45
CA ALA A 164 -1.34 7.92 3.20
C ALA A 164 -2.43 8.53 2.27
N PRO A 165 -3.16 7.69 1.52
CA PRO A 165 -4.23 8.17 0.66
C PRO A 165 -5.47 8.53 1.46
N SER A 166 -6.31 9.38 0.90
CA SER A 166 -7.71 9.50 1.25
C SER A 166 -8.57 8.56 0.40
N LEU A 167 -9.88 8.71 0.46
CA LEU A 167 -10.82 7.88 -0.30
C LEU A 167 -10.50 7.95 -1.79
N SER A 168 -10.21 6.77 -2.36
CA SER A 168 -9.80 6.61 -3.75
C SER A 168 -10.68 5.59 -4.44
N ASP A 169 -10.88 5.73 -5.75
CA ASP A 169 -11.77 4.88 -6.56
C ASP A 169 -11.12 3.51 -6.80
N THR A 170 -11.24 2.64 -5.81
CA THR A 170 -10.70 1.27 -5.81
C THR A 170 -11.80 0.28 -5.48
N ASN A 171 -11.61 -0.99 -5.81
CA ASN A 171 -12.54 -2.06 -5.43
C ASN A 171 -12.81 -2.09 -3.92
N LEU A 172 -11.80 -1.74 -3.10
CA LEU A 172 -11.93 -1.67 -1.65
C LEU A 172 -12.93 -0.58 -1.21
N ALA A 173 -13.08 0.48 -1.98
CA ALA A 173 -13.95 1.63 -1.69
C ALA A 173 -15.35 1.52 -2.33
N THR A 174 -15.67 0.45 -3.07
CA THR A 174 -16.91 0.30 -3.86
C THR A 174 -18.17 0.62 -3.04
N ALA A 175 -18.28 0.10 -1.82
CA ALA A 175 -19.44 0.34 -0.96
C ALA A 175 -19.59 1.81 -0.55
N LEU A 176 -18.47 2.54 -0.42
CA LEU A 176 -18.45 3.95 -0.05
C LEU A 176 -18.76 4.87 -1.24
N LEU A 177 -18.59 4.38 -2.46
CA LEU A 177 -18.76 5.09 -3.73
C LEU A 177 -19.89 4.52 -4.59
N ALA A 178 -20.85 3.84 -3.96
CA ALA A 178 -21.86 3.02 -4.64
C ALA A 178 -22.92 3.83 -5.42
N SER A 179 -23.04 5.15 -5.21
CA SER A 179 -23.98 5.99 -5.96
C SER A 179 -23.34 7.32 -6.36
N PRO A 180 -23.88 8.03 -7.38
CA PRO A 180 -23.43 9.38 -7.76
C PRO A 180 -23.41 10.35 -6.60
N GLU A 181 -24.43 10.33 -5.75
CA GLU A 181 -24.56 11.23 -4.59
C GLU A 181 -23.46 10.96 -3.55
N LYS A 182 -23.13 9.67 -3.30
CA LYS A 182 -22.03 9.30 -2.41
C LYS A 182 -20.69 9.74 -2.99
N ARG A 183 -20.48 9.59 -4.30
CA ARG A 183 -19.27 10.06 -5.00
C ARG A 183 -19.11 11.56 -4.90
N GLU A 184 -20.19 12.33 -5.16
CA GLU A 184 -20.18 13.78 -5.06
C GLU A 184 -19.91 14.23 -3.61
N ALA A 185 -20.60 13.65 -2.63
CA ALA A 185 -20.38 13.93 -1.22
C ALA A 185 -18.94 13.59 -0.78
N ALA A 186 -18.36 12.52 -1.29
CA ALA A 186 -16.97 12.15 -1.04
C ALA A 186 -16.00 13.14 -1.67
N ALA A 187 -16.24 13.57 -2.92
CA ALA A 187 -15.41 14.56 -3.60
C ALA A 187 -15.40 15.91 -2.86
N LYS A 188 -16.57 16.40 -2.43
CA LYS A 188 -16.72 17.66 -1.69
C LYS A 188 -15.95 17.71 -0.35
N ARG A 189 -15.58 16.57 0.22
CA ARG A 189 -14.76 16.54 1.45
C ARG A 189 -13.30 16.88 1.20
N HIS A 190 -12.85 16.83 -0.03
CA HIS A 190 -11.47 17.14 -0.40
C HIS A 190 -11.34 18.57 -0.90
N PRO A 191 -10.33 19.34 -0.48
CA PRO A 191 -10.07 20.67 -1.05
C PRO A 191 -10.00 20.70 -2.57
N LEU A 192 -9.42 19.67 -3.21
CA LEU A 192 -9.37 19.56 -4.67
C LEU A 192 -10.70 19.09 -5.31
N GLN A 193 -11.78 18.93 -4.55
CA GLN A 193 -13.13 18.60 -5.01
C GLN A 193 -13.20 17.35 -5.90
N LYS A 194 -12.32 16.35 -5.65
CA LYS A 194 -12.31 15.08 -6.37
C LYS A 194 -11.99 13.91 -5.44
N ILE A 195 -12.39 12.71 -5.86
CA ILE A 195 -11.99 11.45 -5.26
C ILE A 195 -10.61 11.09 -5.79
N GLY A 196 -9.78 10.41 -4.97
CA GLY A 196 -8.47 9.92 -5.41
C GLY A 196 -8.59 8.91 -6.56
N ASN A 197 -7.59 8.92 -7.44
CA ASN A 197 -7.47 7.97 -8.53
C ASN A 197 -6.29 7.02 -8.25
N PRO A 198 -6.46 5.68 -8.34
CA PRO A 198 -5.39 4.71 -8.14
C PRO A 198 -4.16 4.98 -8.99
N GLU A 199 -4.32 5.43 -10.22
CA GLU A 199 -3.23 5.74 -11.15
C GLU A 199 -2.40 6.95 -10.68
N GLU A 200 -3.04 7.96 -10.06
CA GLU A 200 -2.34 9.11 -9.48
C GLU A 200 -1.51 8.69 -8.26
N ILE A 201 -2.06 7.81 -7.42
CA ILE A 201 -1.35 7.29 -6.25
C ILE A 201 -0.19 6.38 -6.69
N ALA A 202 -0.41 5.55 -7.72
CA ALA A 202 0.63 4.68 -8.27
C ALA A 202 1.84 5.45 -8.80
N LYS A 203 1.66 6.66 -9.36
CA LYS A 203 2.78 7.53 -9.76
C LYS A 203 3.71 7.83 -8.59
N MET A 204 3.15 8.08 -7.41
CA MET A 204 3.97 8.30 -6.20
C MET A 204 4.67 7.01 -5.75
N VAL A 205 4.04 5.86 -5.88
CA VAL A 205 4.69 4.56 -5.62
C VAL A 205 5.89 4.37 -6.55
N VAL A 206 5.69 4.57 -7.86
CA VAL A 206 6.75 4.47 -8.88
C VAL A 206 7.89 5.44 -8.59
N PHE A 207 7.59 6.69 -8.24
CA PHE A 207 8.59 7.67 -7.82
C PHE A 207 9.39 7.18 -6.61
N LEU A 208 8.73 6.65 -5.57
CA LEU A 208 9.41 6.15 -4.38
C LEU A 208 10.27 4.90 -4.64
N LEU A 209 9.94 4.10 -5.66
CA LEU A 209 10.74 2.95 -6.10
C LEU A 209 11.91 3.37 -7.02
N SER A 210 11.90 4.57 -7.55
CA SER A 210 12.93 5.08 -8.46
C SER A 210 14.15 5.63 -7.73
N ASP A 211 15.23 5.86 -8.47
CA ASP A 211 16.45 6.48 -7.96
C ASP A 211 16.26 7.99 -7.72
N SER A 212 15.23 8.60 -8.33
CA SER A 212 14.86 10.00 -8.10
C SER A 212 14.45 10.29 -6.65
N SER A 213 14.12 9.25 -5.88
CA SER A 213 13.77 9.34 -4.45
C SER A 213 14.88 8.83 -3.52
N SER A 214 16.14 8.75 -3.98
CA SER A 214 17.27 8.16 -3.24
C SER A 214 17.56 8.85 -1.89
N TRP A 215 17.14 10.11 -1.73
CA TRP A 215 17.27 10.90 -0.49
C TRP A 215 16.02 10.91 0.38
N ILE A 216 15.06 9.96 0.14
CA ILE A 216 13.77 9.92 0.82
C ILE A 216 13.61 8.58 1.53
N THR A 217 13.57 8.62 2.86
CA THR A 217 13.28 7.45 3.72
C THR A 217 12.58 7.88 5.01
N GLY A 218 11.80 7.00 5.62
CA GLY A 218 11.07 7.26 6.87
C GLY A 218 9.88 8.20 6.73
N GLN A 219 9.46 8.53 5.49
CA GLN A 219 8.43 9.53 5.24
C GLN A 219 7.05 8.90 5.04
N ILE A 220 6.03 9.68 5.42
CA ILE A 220 4.61 9.35 5.23
C ILE A 220 4.02 10.44 4.34
N PHE A 221 3.72 10.09 3.08
CA PHE A 221 3.23 11.04 2.08
C PHE A 221 1.71 11.03 2.02
N GLY A 222 1.08 12.14 2.34
CA GLY A 222 -0.35 12.36 2.11
C GLY A 222 -0.64 12.53 0.61
N ILE A 223 -1.47 11.66 0.05
CA ILE A 223 -2.02 11.79 -1.32
C ILE A 223 -3.53 11.82 -1.17
N ASP A 224 -4.06 12.97 -0.81
CA ASP A 224 -5.38 13.10 -0.21
C ASP A 224 -6.19 14.32 -0.70
N GLY A 225 -5.74 14.98 -1.77
CA GLY A 225 -6.40 16.17 -2.29
C GLY A 225 -6.41 17.35 -1.31
N GLY A 226 -5.46 17.38 -0.36
CA GLY A 226 -5.33 18.43 0.65
C GLY A 226 -6.14 18.19 1.93
N MET A 227 -6.85 17.05 2.03
CA MET A 227 -7.79 16.78 3.12
C MET A 227 -7.14 16.84 4.51
N SER A 228 -5.90 16.37 4.66
CA SER A 228 -5.22 16.33 5.96
C SER A 228 -4.46 17.61 6.32
N THR A 229 -4.31 18.57 5.41
CA THR A 229 -3.41 19.71 5.58
C THR A 229 -4.05 21.08 5.31
N ILE A 230 -5.11 21.12 4.50
CA ILE A 230 -5.75 22.37 4.11
C ILE A 230 -7.14 22.48 4.76
N LYS A 231 -7.42 23.64 5.35
CA LYS A 231 -8.76 24.04 5.81
C LYS A 231 -9.27 25.14 4.87
N LEU A 232 -10.40 24.88 4.21
CA LEU A 232 -11.14 25.88 3.43
C LEU A 232 -12.15 26.60 4.30
#